data_7decbe95fdfbdcd34526de6217d8046b
#
_entry.id   7decbe95fdfbdcd34526de6217d8046b
#
_cell.length_a   1.000
_cell.length_b   1.000
_cell.length_c   1.000
_cell.angle_alpha   90.00
_cell.angle_beta   90.00
_cell.angle_gamma   90.00
#
_symmetry.space_group_name_H-M   'P 1'
#
loop_
_entity.id
_entity.type
_entity.pdbx_description
1 polymer ?
#
loop_
_entity_poly.entity_id
_entity_poly.type
_entity_poly.pdbx_seq_one_letter_code
_entity_poly.pdbx_strand_id
1 'polypeptide(L)'
;MSTTPKHAKLLDSGATQGTSADAAQNTAAGSAQGTAPSVAANASQKISAGTSPFSRTQAEGYHKRRKRVFRKQMVVRSLLGVFAAVFVAAVVGVGIWYANVQAQLNNSQVITNELRQTLQEPSAPSDPYYVLLLGTDGRPGETEYRADSIILARVDPIHKRVTMLSIPRDTRVLWKGSYMKINAVHYYDGANGMVQAVNELCGVHIAHYAEVNFDGLAGITDALGGVTVNVEQYMRDTENFSDVVELYPGVQKLNGAQALFFTRVRYAFADSDYTRMRHQRTFIKAMIAQILNTGDPVAIANIVNSTASMVITDLSVSDIISLGTQMIGMNTDKDIYTAYVPSEGTEIDG
;
A
#
# COMPACT_ATOMS: atom_id res chain seq x y z
N MET A 1 -13.80 5.18 -56.58
CA MET A 1 -15.16 4.69 -56.41
C MET A 1 -15.42 4.76 -54.91
N SER A 2 -15.87 5.94 -54.38
CA SER A 2 -17.28 6.38 -54.27
C SER A 2 -18.09 5.29 -53.61
N THR A 3 -18.60 5.42 -52.41
CA THR A 3 -19.64 6.35 -51.96
C THR A 3 -19.86 6.29 -50.44
N THR A 4 -19.82 7.44 -49.80
CA THR A 4 -20.72 7.84 -48.72
C THR A 4 -22.06 8.26 -49.36
N PRO A 5 -23.24 8.44 -48.71
CA PRO A 5 -23.47 9.20 -47.47
C PRO A 5 -24.79 8.95 -46.69
N LYS A 6 -24.98 9.77 -45.58
CA LYS A 6 -26.22 10.49 -45.14
C LYS A 6 -27.33 9.68 -44.38
N HIS A 7 -28.05 10.16 -43.38
CA HIS A 7 -28.50 11.43 -42.78
C HIS A 7 -29.03 11.15 -41.38
N ALA A 8 -28.83 11.86 -40.32
CA ALA A 8 -29.40 13.11 -39.82
C ALA A 8 -30.94 13.20 -39.73
N LYS A 9 -31.44 13.42 -38.49
CA LYS A 9 -32.56 14.29 -38.05
C LYS A 9 -32.67 14.16 -36.53
N LEU A 10 -32.37 15.07 -35.66
CA LEU A 10 -33.01 16.34 -35.26
C LEU A 10 -34.55 16.32 -35.15
N LEU A 11 -35.02 16.59 -33.91
CA LEU A 11 -36.13 17.42 -33.47
C LEU A 11 -36.13 17.29 -31.92
N ASP A 12 -35.83 18.26 -31.15
CA ASP A 12 -36.24 19.64 -30.88
C ASP A 12 -37.51 19.76 -30.04
N SER A 13 -37.40 20.71 -29.09
CA SER A 13 -38.40 21.45 -28.30
C SER A 13 -38.99 20.71 -27.08
N GLY A 14 -39.12 21.30 -25.90
CA GLY A 14 -39.20 22.69 -25.59
C GLY A 14 -39.09 22.97 -24.09
N ALA A 15 -38.61 24.12 -23.88
CA ALA A 15 -38.53 24.81 -22.62
C ALA A 15 -39.93 25.27 -22.13
N THR A 16 -40.12 25.36 -20.84
CA THR A 16 -40.82 26.50 -20.24
C THR A 16 -40.35 26.76 -18.79
N GLN A 17 -39.93 27.97 -18.67
CA GLN A 17 -39.72 28.80 -17.50
C GLN A 17 -41.04 29.14 -16.79
N GLY A 18 -40.93 29.60 -15.51
CA GLY A 18 -41.94 30.36 -14.84
C GLY A 18 -41.66 30.33 -13.35
N THR A 19 -40.76 31.11 -12.81
CA THR A 19 -40.83 32.47 -12.23
C THR A 19 -41.88 32.67 -11.12
N SER A 20 -41.35 32.86 -9.95
CA SER A 20 -41.46 33.99 -8.97
C SER A 20 -42.80 34.41 -8.41
N ALA A 21 -42.84 34.45 -7.09
CA ALA A 21 -42.94 35.63 -6.21
C ALA A 21 -44.29 36.27 -5.96
N ASP A 22 -44.40 36.73 -4.73
CA ASP A 22 -45.10 37.87 -4.14
C ASP A 22 -46.51 37.64 -3.59
N ALA A 23 -46.61 37.75 -2.31
CA ALA A 23 -46.79 38.95 -1.47
C ALA A 23 -48.24 39.50 -1.45
N ALA A 24 -48.58 39.85 -0.25
CA ALA A 24 -49.43 40.96 0.16
C ALA A 24 -50.87 40.68 0.62
N GLN A 25 -51.02 40.88 1.90
CA GLN A 25 -51.95 41.84 2.53
C GLN A 25 -53.36 41.99 1.92
N ASN A 26 -54.38 41.84 2.70
CA ASN A 26 -55.27 42.92 3.19
C ASN A 26 -56.43 42.46 4.08
N THR A 27 -56.52 43.00 5.25
CA THR A 27 -57.54 43.86 5.89
C THR A 27 -58.97 43.72 5.41
N ALA A 28 -59.87 43.55 6.38
CA ALA A 28 -61.05 44.43 6.74
C ALA A 28 -61.96 43.69 7.67
N ALA A 29 -62.15 44.08 8.92
CA ALA A 29 -63.12 44.98 9.46
C ALA A 29 -64.58 44.60 9.14
N GLY A 30 -65.27 44.19 10.17
CA GLY A 30 -66.71 44.00 10.23
C GLY A 30 -67.24 44.07 11.67
N SER A 31 -67.68 45.26 12.04
CA SER A 31 -68.35 45.59 13.24
C SER A 31 -69.77 45.02 13.31
N ALA A 32 -70.16 44.49 14.42
CA ALA A 32 -71.58 44.48 14.80
C ALA A 32 -71.76 44.60 16.35
N GLN A 33 -72.38 45.64 16.74
CA GLN A 33 -72.85 45.98 18.05
C GLN A 33 -73.98 45.04 18.50
N GLY A 34 -74.04 44.74 19.78
CA GLY A 34 -75.19 44.08 20.42
C GLY A 34 -75.11 44.08 21.93
N THR A 35 -75.61 45.19 22.51
CA THR A 35 -76.31 45.38 23.77
C THR A 35 -76.05 44.45 24.96
N ALA A 36 -75.69 45.12 26.06
CA ALA A 36 -75.72 44.63 27.42
C ALA A 36 -77.20 44.58 27.96
N PRO A 37 -77.44 43.80 29.01
CA PRO A 37 -78.00 44.41 30.23
C PRO A 37 -77.21 44.00 31.46
N SER A 38 -77.17 45.00 32.37
CA SER A 38 -76.69 44.98 33.71
C SER A 38 -77.59 44.16 34.62
N VAL A 39 -77.01 43.30 35.47
CA VAL A 39 -77.57 42.97 36.77
C VAL A 39 -76.46 42.87 37.80
N ALA A 40 -76.45 43.80 38.73
CA ALA A 40 -75.65 43.77 39.91
C ALA A 40 -76.23 42.74 40.90
N ALA A 41 -75.37 41.89 41.44
CA ALA A 41 -75.63 41.28 42.75
C ALA A 41 -74.32 40.78 43.38
N ASN A 42 -74.06 41.37 44.53
CA ASN A 42 -73.07 41.02 45.52
C ASN A 42 -72.90 39.50 45.74
N ALA A 43 -71.63 39.03 45.69
CA ALA A 43 -71.18 37.96 46.56
C ALA A 43 -69.69 38.15 46.85
N SER A 44 -69.38 38.71 47.98
CA SER A 44 -68.02 38.63 48.55
C SER A 44 -67.69 37.18 48.87
N GLN A 45 -67.08 36.45 47.92
CA GLN A 45 -66.43 35.21 48.22
C GLN A 45 -64.94 35.48 48.54
N LYS A 46 -64.60 35.24 49.80
CA LYS A 46 -63.25 35.13 50.29
C LYS A 46 -62.54 34.17 49.40
N ILE A 47 -61.60 34.66 48.57
CA ILE A 47 -60.62 33.82 47.88
C ILE A 47 -59.67 33.31 48.98
N SER A 48 -59.93 32.10 49.42
CA SER A 48 -59.05 31.32 50.23
C SER A 48 -57.73 31.25 49.40
N ALA A 49 -56.65 31.71 49.99
CA ALA A 49 -55.32 31.58 49.42
C ALA A 49 -55.04 30.07 49.13
N GLY A 50 -55.31 29.67 47.91
CA GLY A 50 -55.00 28.33 47.43
C GLY A 50 -53.52 28.05 47.66
N THR A 51 -53.25 27.14 48.54
CA THR A 51 -51.92 26.56 48.74
C THR A 51 -51.34 26.15 47.39
N SER A 52 -50.25 26.80 47.03
CA SER A 52 -49.43 26.40 45.83
C SER A 52 -49.25 24.88 45.85
N PRO A 53 -49.53 24.17 44.76
CA PRO A 53 -49.49 22.70 44.71
C PRO A 53 -48.07 22.12 44.89
N PHE A 54 -47.10 22.99 45.15
CA PHE A 54 -45.72 22.56 45.38
C PHE A 54 -45.22 23.08 46.74
N SER A 55 -45.01 22.17 47.66
CA SER A 55 -44.28 22.48 48.90
C SER A 55 -42.83 22.88 48.57
N ARG A 56 -42.21 23.77 49.37
CA ARG A 56 -40.78 24.17 49.23
C ARG A 56 -39.86 22.99 49.14
N THR A 57 -40.17 21.90 49.87
CA THR A 57 -39.43 20.64 49.85
C THR A 57 -39.49 19.92 48.50
N GLN A 58 -40.62 19.98 47.78
CA GLN A 58 -40.76 19.40 46.44
C GLN A 58 -40.00 20.22 45.38
N ALA A 59 -40.01 21.54 45.49
CA ALA A 59 -39.27 22.47 44.65
C ALA A 59 -37.75 22.25 44.81
N GLU A 60 -37.25 22.09 46.02
CA GLU A 60 -35.84 21.78 46.31
C GLU A 60 -35.42 20.39 45.77
N GLY A 61 -36.30 19.41 45.89
CA GLY A 61 -36.08 18.05 45.32
C GLY A 61 -35.97 18.06 43.79
N TYR A 62 -36.82 18.89 43.13
CA TYR A 62 -36.81 19.05 41.70
C TYR A 62 -35.51 19.73 41.21
N HIS A 63 -35.06 20.78 41.89
CA HIS A 63 -33.79 21.46 41.59
C HIS A 63 -32.57 20.56 41.81
N LYS A 64 -32.55 19.71 42.84
CA LYS A 64 -31.49 18.76 43.09
C LYS A 64 -31.44 17.64 42.00
N ARG A 65 -32.60 17.12 41.59
CA ARG A 65 -32.71 16.13 40.49
C ARG A 65 -32.25 16.72 39.15
N ARG A 66 -32.68 17.95 38.83
CA ARG A 66 -32.29 18.64 37.58
C ARG A 66 -30.79 18.90 37.53
N LYS A 67 -30.18 19.35 38.65
CA LYS A 67 -28.71 19.50 38.74
C LYS A 67 -27.97 18.18 38.58
N ARG A 68 -28.48 17.05 39.11
CA ARG A 68 -27.88 15.72 38.92
C ARG A 68 -27.95 15.23 37.47
N VAL A 69 -29.07 15.43 36.80
CA VAL A 69 -29.26 15.07 35.41
C VAL A 69 -28.33 15.91 34.51
N PHE A 70 -28.27 17.23 34.75
CA PHE A 70 -27.35 18.12 34.00
C PHE A 70 -25.88 17.74 34.19
N ARG A 71 -25.46 17.43 35.44
CA ARG A 71 -24.10 16.95 35.69
C ARG A 71 -23.80 15.64 34.97
N LYS A 72 -24.71 14.67 35.00
CA LYS A 72 -24.55 13.41 34.25
C LYS A 72 -24.45 13.63 32.73
N GLN A 73 -25.30 14.49 32.17
CA GLN A 73 -25.27 14.84 30.76
C GLN A 73 -24.00 15.60 30.38
N MET A 74 -23.50 16.51 31.23
CA MET A 74 -22.22 17.17 31.00
C MET A 74 -21.06 16.17 31.03
N VAL A 75 -21.01 15.26 31.99
CA VAL A 75 -19.96 14.23 32.08
C VAL A 75 -20.00 13.31 30.85
N VAL A 76 -21.19 12.85 30.42
CA VAL A 76 -21.33 12.02 29.22
C VAL A 76 -20.90 12.77 27.96
N ARG A 77 -21.28 14.05 27.81
CA ARG A 77 -20.86 14.90 26.70
C ARG A 77 -19.34 15.12 26.68
N SER A 78 -18.74 15.35 27.85
CA SER A 78 -17.28 15.51 27.98
C SER A 78 -16.56 14.21 27.63
N LEU A 79 -17.04 13.06 28.10
CA LEU A 79 -16.48 11.74 27.74
C LEU A 79 -16.60 11.45 26.25
N LEU A 80 -17.76 11.74 25.64
CA LEU A 80 -17.95 11.64 24.20
C LEU A 80 -16.99 12.56 23.41
N GLY A 81 -16.80 13.80 23.90
CA GLY A 81 -15.84 14.75 23.30
C GLY A 81 -14.41 14.26 23.39
N VAL A 82 -14.00 13.72 24.55
CA VAL A 82 -12.66 13.11 24.71
C VAL A 82 -12.49 11.90 23.80
N PHE A 83 -13.50 11.02 23.75
CA PHE A 83 -13.46 9.84 22.86
C PHE A 83 -13.36 10.24 21.40
N ALA A 84 -14.15 11.24 20.96
CA ALA A 84 -14.07 11.77 19.60
C ALA A 84 -12.68 12.39 19.31
N ALA A 85 -12.10 13.13 20.26
CA ALA A 85 -10.76 13.70 20.10
C ALA A 85 -9.68 12.63 20.00
N VAL A 86 -9.75 11.58 20.83
CA VAL A 86 -8.84 10.43 20.77
C VAL A 86 -8.99 9.68 19.44
N PHE A 87 -10.23 9.48 19.00
CA PHE A 87 -10.50 8.84 17.71
C PHE A 87 -9.92 9.64 16.54
N VAL A 88 -10.14 10.96 16.52
CA VAL A 88 -9.56 11.85 15.49
C VAL A 88 -8.03 11.80 15.53
N ALA A 89 -7.44 11.88 16.74
CA ALA A 89 -5.99 11.78 16.89
C ALA A 89 -5.44 10.43 16.38
N ALA A 90 -6.14 9.33 16.64
CA ALA A 90 -5.78 8.02 16.12
C ALA A 90 -5.85 7.96 14.58
N VAL A 91 -6.93 8.48 13.97
CA VAL A 91 -7.07 8.54 12.50
C VAL A 91 -5.98 9.40 11.87
N VAL A 92 -5.67 10.56 12.45
CA VAL A 92 -4.58 11.43 11.98
C VAL A 92 -3.24 10.73 12.15
N GLY A 93 -3.00 10.06 13.29
CA GLY A 93 -1.78 9.29 13.53
C GLY A 93 -1.56 8.17 12.50
N VAL A 94 -2.61 7.41 12.19
CA VAL A 94 -2.58 6.37 11.13
C VAL A 94 -2.32 7.01 9.76
N GLY A 95 -2.94 8.16 9.46
CA GLY A 95 -2.72 8.86 8.18
C GLY A 95 -1.27 9.34 8.02
N ILE A 96 -0.67 9.89 9.07
CA ILE A 96 0.74 10.32 9.07
C ILE A 96 1.66 9.12 8.93
N TRP A 97 1.39 8.05 9.68
CA TRP A 97 2.15 6.81 9.57
C TRP A 97 2.12 6.27 8.13
N TYR A 98 0.93 6.13 7.54
CA TYR A 98 0.76 5.67 6.16
C TYR A 98 1.54 6.53 5.17
N ALA A 99 1.42 7.85 5.27
CA ALA A 99 2.11 8.79 4.38
C ALA A 99 3.64 8.67 4.49
N ASN A 100 4.17 8.49 5.72
CA ASN A 100 5.61 8.32 5.94
C ASN A 100 6.12 7.01 5.35
N VAL A 101 5.44 5.88 5.58
CA VAL A 101 5.82 4.57 5.04
C VAL A 101 5.74 4.60 3.51
N GLN A 102 4.69 5.19 2.94
CA GLN A 102 4.53 5.34 1.49
C GLN A 102 5.65 6.18 0.86
N ALA A 103 6.05 7.27 1.52
CA ALA A 103 7.13 8.12 1.04
C ALA A 103 8.51 7.40 1.06
N GLN A 104 8.72 6.51 2.01
CA GLN A 104 9.93 5.68 2.07
C GLN A 104 9.97 4.65 0.93
N LEU A 105 8.85 3.96 0.66
CA LEU A 105 8.74 2.99 -0.43
C LEU A 105 8.88 3.65 -1.81
N ASN A 106 8.23 4.79 -2.01
CA ASN A 106 8.17 5.49 -3.30
C ASN A 106 9.25 6.58 -3.41
N ASN A 107 10.53 6.15 -3.38
CA ASN A 107 11.62 7.09 -3.64
C ASN A 107 11.45 7.76 -5.02
N SER A 108 11.13 9.05 -5.04
CA SER A 108 10.81 9.81 -6.27
C SER A 108 11.99 9.97 -7.23
N GLN A 109 13.22 9.70 -6.78
CA GLN A 109 14.40 9.69 -7.65
C GLN A 109 14.45 8.42 -8.53
N VAL A 110 13.90 7.31 -8.04
CA VAL A 110 13.84 6.03 -8.76
C VAL A 110 12.45 5.83 -9.39
N ILE A 111 11.38 6.05 -8.62
CA ILE A 111 9.99 5.91 -9.09
C ILE A 111 9.55 7.21 -9.76
N THR A 112 10.11 7.47 -10.92
CA THR A 112 9.83 8.67 -11.73
C THR A 112 8.47 8.59 -12.43
N ASN A 113 8.01 9.72 -12.97
CA ASN A 113 6.77 9.73 -13.77
C ASN A 113 6.93 8.91 -15.07
N GLU A 114 8.12 8.89 -15.66
CA GLU A 114 8.42 8.09 -16.85
C GLU A 114 8.31 6.60 -16.55
N LEU A 115 8.87 6.15 -15.41
CA LEU A 115 8.72 4.76 -14.97
C LEU A 115 7.25 4.40 -14.78
N ARG A 116 6.48 5.23 -14.09
CA ARG A 116 5.04 4.99 -13.88
C ARG A 116 4.23 4.91 -15.18
N GLN A 117 4.63 5.64 -16.22
CA GLN A 117 3.99 5.56 -17.55
C GLN A 117 4.40 4.30 -18.32
N THR A 118 5.56 3.74 -18.03
CA THR A 118 6.05 2.49 -18.65
C THR A 118 5.44 1.26 -18.00
N LEU A 119 5.14 1.32 -16.71
CA LEU A 119 4.44 0.25 -15.99
C LEU A 119 2.99 0.13 -16.49
N GLN A 120 2.52 -1.09 -16.65
CA GLN A 120 1.17 -1.38 -17.17
C GLN A 120 0.40 -2.24 -16.17
N GLU A 121 -0.51 -1.59 -15.46
CA GLU A 121 -1.41 -2.25 -14.52
C GLU A 121 -2.22 -3.36 -15.18
N PRO A 122 -2.51 -4.45 -14.47
CA PRO A 122 -3.39 -5.50 -14.97
C PRO A 122 -4.81 -4.95 -15.19
N SER A 123 -5.55 -5.56 -16.13
CA SER A 123 -6.92 -5.13 -16.46
C SER A 123 -7.88 -5.28 -15.28
N ALA A 124 -7.65 -6.26 -14.41
CA ALA A 124 -8.33 -6.43 -13.14
C ALA A 124 -7.33 -6.78 -12.02
N PRO A 125 -7.59 -6.40 -10.76
CA PRO A 125 -6.69 -6.70 -9.63
C PRO A 125 -6.46 -8.21 -9.39
N SER A 126 -7.30 -9.03 -9.97
CA SER A 126 -7.22 -10.51 -9.91
C SER A 126 -6.41 -11.12 -11.04
N ASP A 127 -6.13 -10.36 -12.10
CA ASP A 127 -5.38 -10.89 -13.24
C ASP A 127 -3.92 -11.12 -12.87
N PRO A 128 -3.28 -12.16 -13.44
CA PRO A 128 -1.84 -12.34 -13.29
C PRO A 128 -1.06 -11.18 -13.89
N TYR A 129 -0.01 -10.74 -13.19
CA TYR A 129 0.82 -9.63 -13.61
C TYR A 129 2.31 -9.91 -13.39
N TYR A 130 3.15 -9.08 -13.99
CA TYR A 130 4.60 -9.18 -13.87
C TYR A 130 5.16 -8.09 -12.96
N VAL A 131 6.10 -8.48 -12.12
CA VAL A 131 6.87 -7.60 -11.24
C VAL A 131 8.35 -7.75 -11.59
N LEU A 132 9.05 -6.65 -11.82
CA LEU A 132 10.50 -6.67 -11.96
C LEU A 132 11.13 -6.44 -10.58
N LEU A 133 11.88 -7.46 -10.11
CA LEU A 133 12.64 -7.39 -8.86
C LEU A 133 14.11 -7.19 -9.19
N LEU A 134 14.71 -6.12 -8.70
CA LEU A 134 16.14 -5.85 -8.86
C LEU A 134 16.87 -5.92 -7.52
N GLY A 135 18.06 -6.53 -7.57
CA GLY A 135 19.06 -6.43 -6.53
C GLY A 135 20.21 -5.56 -7.04
N THR A 136 20.52 -4.48 -6.33
CA THR A 136 21.50 -3.49 -6.79
C THR A 136 22.68 -3.36 -5.82
N ASP A 137 23.80 -2.83 -6.33
CA ASP A 137 24.98 -2.50 -5.55
C ASP A 137 25.04 -1.01 -5.14
N GLY A 138 23.95 -0.26 -5.42
CA GLY A 138 23.84 1.17 -5.12
C GLY A 138 23.97 1.47 -3.63
N ARG A 139 24.74 2.51 -3.32
CA ARG A 139 24.93 3.03 -1.97
C ARG A 139 24.06 4.25 -1.72
N PRO A 140 23.76 4.60 -0.47
CA PRO A 140 23.00 5.79 -0.17
C PRO A 140 23.58 7.04 -0.84
N GLY A 141 22.77 7.72 -1.69
CA GLY A 141 23.17 8.94 -2.42
C GLY A 141 23.80 8.70 -3.80
N GLU A 142 24.04 7.47 -4.20
CA GLU A 142 24.42 7.12 -5.58
C GLU A 142 23.20 7.10 -6.48
N THR A 143 23.35 7.63 -7.69
CA THR A 143 22.30 7.64 -8.74
C THR A 143 22.65 6.70 -9.91
N GLU A 144 23.94 6.36 -10.05
CA GLU A 144 24.47 5.53 -11.13
C GLU A 144 25.05 4.24 -10.54
N TYR A 145 24.27 3.16 -10.58
CA TYR A 145 24.64 1.85 -10.06
C TYR A 145 24.05 0.74 -10.94
N ARG A 146 24.53 -0.48 -10.78
CA ARG A 146 24.15 -1.61 -11.62
C ARG A 146 23.16 -2.53 -10.91
N ALA A 147 22.32 -3.17 -11.71
CA ALA A 147 21.49 -4.27 -11.25
C ALA A 147 22.29 -5.59 -11.33
N ASP A 148 22.65 -6.13 -10.20
CA ASP A 148 23.41 -7.40 -10.11
C ASP A 148 22.50 -8.64 -10.01
N SER A 149 21.25 -8.45 -9.63
CA SER A 149 20.18 -9.45 -9.65
C SER A 149 18.99 -8.90 -10.42
N ILE A 150 18.53 -9.66 -11.42
CA ILE A 150 17.40 -9.27 -12.26
C ILE A 150 16.44 -10.46 -12.28
N ILE A 151 15.27 -10.30 -11.66
CA ILE A 151 14.27 -11.35 -11.55
C ILE A 151 12.94 -10.82 -12.05
N LEU A 152 12.41 -11.44 -13.11
CA LEU A 152 11.04 -11.22 -13.56
C LEU A 152 10.13 -12.19 -12.82
N ALA A 153 9.24 -11.67 -11.97
CA ALA A 153 8.28 -12.47 -11.23
C ALA A 153 6.89 -12.32 -11.84
N ARG A 154 6.25 -13.44 -12.19
CA ARG A 154 4.83 -13.48 -12.53
C ARG A 154 4.04 -13.86 -11.29
N VAL A 155 3.16 -13.00 -10.85
CA VAL A 155 2.27 -13.19 -9.70
C VAL A 155 0.87 -13.53 -10.19
N ASP A 156 0.28 -14.59 -9.66
CA ASP A 156 -1.10 -15.01 -9.93
C ASP A 156 -1.86 -15.06 -8.60
N PRO A 157 -2.59 -13.98 -8.25
CA PRO A 157 -3.23 -13.87 -6.96
C PRO A 157 -4.36 -14.87 -6.75
N ILE A 158 -5.12 -15.20 -7.81
CA ILE A 158 -6.25 -16.14 -7.72
C ILE A 158 -5.76 -17.55 -7.40
N HIS A 159 -4.76 -18.02 -8.15
CA HIS A 159 -4.23 -19.37 -7.98
C HIS A 159 -3.15 -19.45 -6.92
N LYS A 160 -2.81 -18.32 -6.29
CA LYS A 160 -1.75 -18.19 -5.28
C LYS A 160 -0.43 -18.78 -5.78
N ARG A 161 0.00 -18.38 -6.98
CA ARG A 161 1.20 -18.88 -7.63
C ARG A 161 2.17 -17.74 -7.94
N VAL A 162 3.46 -18.04 -7.83
CA VAL A 162 4.53 -17.13 -8.23
C VAL A 162 5.50 -17.90 -9.11
N THR A 163 5.87 -17.30 -10.24
CA THR A 163 6.94 -17.83 -11.09
C THR A 163 8.06 -16.79 -11.14
N MET A 164 9.26 -17.15 -10.72
CA MET A 164 10.44 -16.29 -10.74
C MET A 164 11.42 -16.74 -11.82
N LEU A 165 11.71 -15.85 -12.75
CA LEU A 165 12.65 -16.05 -13.83
C LEU A 165 13.86 -15.13 -13.63
N SER A 166 15.04 -15.69 -13.37
CA SER A 166 16.28 -14.90 -13.33
C SER A 166 16.79 -14.63 -14.75
N ILE A 167 17.15 -13.38 -14.99
CA ILE A 167 17.83 -12.92 -16.21
C ILE A 167 19.31 -12.71 -15.86
N PRO A 168 20.26 -13.39 -16.54
CA PRO A 168 21.66 -13.16 -16.29
C PRO A 168 22.03 -11.69 -16.52
N ARG A 169 22.74 -11.08 -15.57
CA ARG A 169 23.10 -9.66 -15.62
C ARG A 169 23.96 -9.28 -16.84
N ASP A 170 24.68 -10.25 -17.40
CA ASP A 170 25.55 -10.08 -18.56
C ASP A 170 24.81 -10.37 -19.88
N THR A 171 23.48 -10.58 -19.85
CA THR A 171 22.67 -10.78 -21.06
C THR A 171 22.86 -9.60 -22.02
N ARG A 172 23.22 -9.91 -23.27
CA ARG A 172 23.39 -8.90 -24.31
C ARG A 172 22.03 -8.42 -24.79
N VAL A 173 21.81 -7.13 -24.74
CA VAL A 173 20.63 -6.45 -25.25
C VAL A 173 21.01 -5.35 -26.23
N LEU A 174 20.13 -5.07 -27.20
CA LEU A 174 20.26 -3.88 -28.05
C LEU A 174 19.54 -2.74 -27.36
N TRP A 175 20.29 -1.75 -26.88
CA TRP A 175 19.74 -0.62 -26.15
C TRP A 175 20.13 0.69 -26.85
N LYS A 176 19.14 1.50 -27.24
CA LYS A 176 19.34 2.79 -27.92
C LYS A 176 20.33 2.71 -29.09
N GLY A 177 20.27 1.62 -29.87
CA GLY A 177 21.11 1.41 -31.04
C GLY A 177 22.51 0.83 -30.78
N SER A 178 22.84 0.52 -29.52
CA SER A 178 24.13 -0.10 -29.13
C SER A 178 23.91 -1.39 -28.37
N TYR A 179 24.76 -2.38 -28.60
CA TYR A 179 24.74 -3.59 -27.80
C TYR A 179 25.46 -3.38 -26.49
N MET A 180 24.81 -3.80 -25.40
CA MET A 180 25.41 -3.76 -24.07
C MET A 180 24.89 -4.89 -23.17
N LYS A 181 25.50 -5.06 -21.99
CA LYS A 181 25.00 -5.94 -20.96
C LYS A 181 23.74 -5.34 -20.34
N ILE A 182 22.72 -6.15 -20.07
CA ILE A 182 21.45 -5.65 -19.52
C ILE A 182 21.60 -4.91 -18.19
N ASN A 183 22.54 -5.33 -17.33
CA ASN A 183 22.81 -4.63 -16.07
C ASN A 183 23.34 -3.20 -16.24
N ALA A 184 23.98 -2.91 -17.39
CA ALA A 184 24.44 -1.55 -17.71
C ALA A 184 23.29 -0.61 -18.09
N VAL A 185 22.15 -1.15 -18.54
CA VAL A 185 20.95 -0.33 -18.81
C VAL A 185 20.49 0.39 -17.54
N HIS A 186 20.58 -0.27 -16.38
CA HIS A 186 20.26 0.36 -15.10
C HIS A 186 21.19 1.54 -14.80
N TYR A 187 22.47 1.40 -15.05
CA TYR A 187 23.47 2.45 -14.84
C TYR A 187 23.18 3.69 -15.68
N TYR A 188 22.78 3.53 -16.94
CA TYR A 188 22.56 4.65 -17.88
C TYR A 188 21.15 5.25 -17.81
N ASP A 189 20.14 4.42 -17.60
CA ASP A 189 18.73 4.81 -17.74
C ASP A 189 17.85 4.40 -16.54
N GLY A 190 18.48 3.94 -15.44
CA GLY A 190 17.80 3.63 -14.18
C GLY A 190 16.71 2.57 -14.29
N ALA A 191 15.77 2.65 -13.37
CA ALA A 191 14.63 1.73 -13.27
C ALA A 191 13.77 1.71 -14.54
N ASN A 192 13.52 2.88 -15.15
CA ASN A 192 12.70 2.99 -16.35
C ASN A 192 13.34 2.26 -17.53
N GLY A 193 14.66 2.44 -17.75
CA GLY A 193 15.40 1.71 -18.77
C GLY A 193 15.36 0.21 -18.57
N MET A 194 15.52 -0.26 -17.32
CA MET A 194 15.45 -1.69 -17.00
C MET A 194 14.07 -2.29 -17.29
N VAL A 195 12.98 -1.62 -16.91
CA VAL A 195 11.63 -2.10 -17.23
C VAL A 195 11.42 -2.22 -18.73
N GLN A 196 11.84 -1.23 -19.52
CA GLN A 196 11.74 -1.26 -20.97
C GLN A 196 12.57 -2.39 -21.56
N ALA A 197 13.84 -2.55 -21.14
CA ALA A 197 14.74 -3.58 -21.65
C ALA A 197 14.22 -4.99 -21.35
N VAL A 198 13.66 -5.23 -20.16
CA VAL A 198 13.08 -6.53 -19.80
C VAL A 198 11.76 -6.78 -20.51
N ASN A 199 10.91 -5.75 -20.70
CA ASN A 199 9.69 -5.84 -21.50
C ASN A 199 10.02 -6.29 -22.94
N GLU A 200 11.03 -5.69 -23.56
CA GLU A 200 11.46 -6.02 -24.91
C GLU A 200 12.08 -7.41 -24.98
N LEU A 201 12.98 -7.74 -24.05
CA LEU A 201 13.68 -9.04 -24.01
C LEU A 201 12.71 -10.22 -23.81
N CYS A 202 11.73 -10.07 -22.91
CA CYS A 202 10.82 -11.14 -22.51
C CYS A 202 9.47 -11.11 -23.23
N GLY A 203 9.15 -10.05 -23.98
CA GLY A 203 7.87 -9.90 -24.66
C GLY A 203 6.68 -9.78 -23.69
N VAL A 204 6.87 -9.10 -22.56
CA VAL A 204 5.87 -8.94 -21.50
C VAL A 204 5.63 -7.46 -21.16
N HIS A 205 4.59 -7.20 -20.38
CA HIS A 205 4.34 -5.88 -19.80
C HIS A 205 4.48 -5.97 -18.28
N ILE A 206 5.48 -5.28 -17.73
CA ILE A 206 5.72 -5.23 -16.29
C ILE A 206 4.72 -4.25 -15.68
N ALA A 207 3.99 -4.72 -14.66
CA ALA A 207 3.02 -3.92 -13.92
C ALA A 207 3.67 -3.17 -12.75
N HIS A 208 4.61 -3.81 -12.06
CA HIS A 208 5.22 -3.26 -10.86
C HIS A 208 6.73 -3.45 -10.83
N TYR A 209 7.39 -2.59 -10.09
CA TYR A 209 8.83 -2.55 -9.90
C TYR A 209 9.17 -2.61 -8.41
N ALA A 210 10.21 -3.37 -8.08
CA ALA A 210 10.79 -3.34 -6.74
C ALA A 210 12.31 -3.50 -6.81
N GLU A 211 13.01 -2.72 -6.00
CA GLU A 211 14.45 -2.69 -5.92
C GLU A 211 14.92 -2.76 -4.47
N VAL A 212 15.95 -3.56 -4.22
CA VAL A 212 16.61 -3.72 -2.92
C VAL A 212 18.12 -3.68 -3.12
N ASN A 213 18.81 -2.84 -2.40
CA ASN A 213 20.27 -2.87 -2.37
C ASN A 213 20.80 -3.84 -1.30
N PHE A 214 22.12 -3.98 -1.21
CA PHE A 214 22.77 -4.93 -0.28
C PHE A 214 22.44 -4.66 1.19
N ASP A 215 22.47 -3.38 1.62
CA ASP A 215 22.15 -2.99 2.98
C ASP A 215 20.66 -3.25 3.29
N GLY A 216 19.79 -3.00 2.31
CA GLY A 216 18.38 -3.32 2.37
C GLY A 216 18.11 -4.81 2.56
N LEU A 217 18.78 -5.67 1.77
CA LEU A 217 18.64 -7.12 1.91
C LEU A 217 19.03 -7.62 3.30
N ALA A 218 20.17 -7.14 3.81
CA ALA A 218 20.63 -7.47 5.14
C ALA A 218 19.62 -6.98 6.20
N GLY A 219 19.18 -5.73 6.10
CA GLY A 219 18.23 -5.12 7.03
C GLY A 219 16.87 -5.81 7.03
N ILE A 220 16.32 -6.15 5.84
CA ILE A 220 15.06 -6.93 5.74
C ILE A 220 15.20 -8.27 6.43
N THR A 221 16.33 -8.96 6.20
CA THR A 221 16.61 -10.25 6.84
C THR A 221 16.61 -10.15 8.35
N ASP A 222 17.28 -9.15 8.90
CA ASP A 222 17.35 -8.93 10.35
C ASP A 222 16.00 -8.50 10.93
N ALA A 223 15.24 -7.67 10.22
CA ALA A 223 13.89 -7.26 10.62
C ALA A 223 12.91 -8.45 10.69
N LEU A 224 13.10 -9.46 9.82
CA LEU A 224 12.37 -10.74 9.87
C LEU A 224 12.88 -11.68 10.99
N GLY A 225 13.91 -11.26 11.73
CA GLY A 225 14.57 -12.08 12.73
C GLY A 225 15.42 -13.20 12.14
N GLY A 226 15.87 -13.06 10.89
CA GLY A 226 16.62 -14.06 10.11
C GLY A 226 15.70 -14.87 9.20
N VAL A 227 16.26 -15.41 8.11
CA VAL A 227 15.55 -16.23 7.10
C VAL A 227 16.14 -17.63 7.06
N THR A 228 15.29 -18.65 7.11
CA THR A 228 15.71 -20.05 7.11
C THR A 228 15.85 -20.58 5.68
N VAL A 229 17.04 -21.03 5.33
CA VAL A 229 17.35 -21.65 4.03
C VAL A 229 18.08 -22.98 4.21
N ASN A 230 18.03 -23.82 3.19
CA ASN A 230 18.88 -25.01 3.12
C ASN A 230 20.16 -24.67 2.33
N VAL A 231 21.29 -24.69 3.00
CA VAL A 231 22.62 -24.47 2.43
C VAL A 231 23.13 -25.76 1.83
N GLU A 232 23.48 -25.75 0.53
CA GLU A 232 23.83 -26.98 -0.21
C GLU A 232 25.22 -27.52 0.17
N GLN A 233 26.18 -26.62 0.38
CA GLN A 233 27.57 -26.99 0.71
C GLN A 233 28.21 -25.93 1.62
N TYR A 234 29.37 -26.28 2.20
CA TYR A 234 30.18 -25.34 2.96
C TYR A 234 30.66 -24.17 2.09
N MET A 235 30.48 -22.97 2.60
CA MET A 235 30.92 -21.73 1.95
C MET A 235 31.58 -20.83 2.99
N ARG A 236 32.69 -20.19 2.61
CA ARG A 236 33.40 -19.24 3.46
C ARG A 236 33.73 -18.00 2.64
N ASP A 237 33.43 -16.83 3.18
CA ASP A 237 33.89 -15.58 2.60
C ASP A 237 35.30 -15.24 3.11
N THR A 238 36.19 -15.03 2.17
CA THR A 238 37.60 -14.65 2.43
C THR A 238 37.98 -13.32 1.82
N GLU A 239 37.09 -12.70 1.01
CA GLU A 239 37.52 -11.61 0.13
C GLU A 239 36.89 -10.25 0.44
N ASN A 240 35.69 -10.19 1.04
CA ASN A 240 34.89 -8.96 1.01
C ASN A 240 34.34 -8.48 2.34
N PHE A 241 34.57 -9.15 3.45
CA PHE A 241 34.00 -8.77 4.74
C PHE A 241 35.07 -8.67 5.82
N SER A 242 34.95 -7.64 6.66
CA SER A 242 35.79 -7.47 7.85
C SER A 242 35.65 -8.67 8.81
N ASP A 243 34.50 -9.35 8.76
CA ASP A 243 34.19 -10.52 9.55
C ASP A 243 34.02 -11.72 8.62
N VAL A 244 34.71 -12.83 8.94
CA VAL A 244 34.62 -14.06 8.15
C VAL A 244 33.23 -14.65 8.33
N VAL A 245 32.46 -14.73 7.23
CA VAL A 245 31.16 -15.39 7.22
C VAL A 245 31.35 -16.83 6.74
N GLU A 246 30.86 -17.77 7.54
CA GLU A 246 30.87 -19.20 7.22
C GLU A 246 29.45 -19.75 7.22
N LEU A 247 29.12 -20.54 6.20
CA LEU A 247 27.87 -21.27 6.08
C LEU A 247 28.16 -22.76 5.92
N TYR A 248 27.50 -23.57 6.71
CA TYR A 248 27.65 -25.03 6.71
C TYR A 248 26.49 -25.70 5.97
N PRO A 249 26.66 -26.91 5.42
CA PRO A 249 25.58 -27.65 4.78
C PRO A 249 24.40 -27.88 5.72
N GLY A 250 23.17 -27.81 5.20
CA GLY A 250 21.94 -28.08 5.91
C GLY A 250 21.05 -26.87 6.15
N VAL A 251 19.97 -27.06 6.87
CA VAL A 251 18.98 -26.03 7.16
C VAL A 251 19.52 -25.08 8.23
N GLN A 252 19.63 -23.81 7.88
CA GLN A 252 20.15 -22.76 8.76
C GLN A 252 19.28 -21.51 8.70
N LYS A 253 19.21 -20.80 9.81
CA LYS A 253 18.61 -19.48 9.91
C LYS A 253 19.70 -18.43 9.73
N LEU A 254 19.66 -17.72 8.61
CA LEU A 254 20.64 -16.71 8.25
C LEU A 254 20.25 -15.35 8.81
N ASN A 255 21.21 -14.63 9.39
CA ASN A 255 21.10 -13.20 9.67
C ASN A 255 21.42 -12.37 8.42
N GLY A 256 21.35 -11.02 8.50
CA GLY A 256 21.55 -10.13 7.37
C GLY A 256 22.90 -10.32 6.67
N ALA A 257 24.00 -10.41 7.41
CA ALA A 257 25.34 -10.62 6.86
C ALA A 257 25.47 -11.98 6.16
N GLN A 258 24.93 -13.02 6.77
CA GLN A 258 24.92 -14.38 6.20
C GLN A 258 24.05 -14.47 4.95
N ALA A 259 22.89 -13.79 4.94
CA ALA A 259 21.99 -13.72 3.79
C ALA A 259 22.65 -12.99 2.61
N LEU A 260 23.32 -11.87 2.90
CA LEU A 260 24.06 -11.12 1.90
C LEU A 260 25.16 -11.97 1.28
N PHE A 261 25.95 -12.67 2.09
CA PHE A 261 26.95 -13.60 1.58
C PHE A 261 26.33 -14.73 0.74
N PHE A 262 25.30 -15.41 1.24
CA PHE A 262 24.61 -16.50 0.54
C PHE A 262 24.10 -16.09 -0.84
N THR A 263 23.58 -14.89 -0.97
CA THR A 263 23.00 -14.37 -2.24
C THR A 263 24.02 -13.80 -3.20
N ARG A 264 25.30 -13.64 -2.78
CA ARG A 264 26.37 -13.04 -3.59
C ARG A 264 27.46 -14.03 -3.97
N VAL A 265 27.64 -15.13 -3.24
CA VAL A 265 28.73 -16.09 -3.46
C VAL A 265 28.67 -16.70 -4.85
N ARG A 266 29.83 -16.77 -5.52
CA ARG A 266 30.01 -17.33 -6.87
C ARG A 266 31.13 -18.37 -6.93
N TYR A 267 32.26 -18.06 -6.33
CA TYR A 267 33.52 -18.82 -6.49
C TYR A 267 33.55 -20.18 -5.77
N ALA A 268 32.55 -20.47 -4.94
CA ALA A 268 32.42 -21.78 -4.31
C ALA A 268 31.84 -22.86 -5.27
N PHE A 269 31.39 -22.45 -6.46
CA PHE A 269 30.63 -23.31 -7.37
C PHE A 269 31.19 -23.28 -8.81
N ALA A 270 31.13 -24.43 -9.47
CA ALA A 270 31.62 -24.57 -10.84
C ALA A 270 30.80 -23.76 -11.86
N ASP A 271 29.50 -23.62 -11.64
CA ASP A 271 28.56 -22.87 -12.48
C ASP A 271 28.33 -21.40 -11.99
N SER A 272 29.20 -20.98 -11.06
CA SER A 272 29.40 -19.57 -10.63
C SER A 272 28.13 -18.69 -10.60
N ASP A 273 27.80 -18.03 -11.70
CA ASP A 273 26.69 -17.06 -11.78
C ASP A 273 25.31 -17.73 -11.72
N TYR A 274 25.13 -18.90 -12.29
CA TYR A 274 23.87 -19.65 -12.22
C TYR A 274 23.54 -20.10 -10.80
N THR A 275 24.54 -20.54 -10.03
CA THR A 275 24.37 -20.86 -8.62
C THR A 275 23.99 -19.59 -7.81
N ARG A 276 24.63 -18.46 -8.06
CA ARG A 276 24.24 -17.19 -7.42
C ARG A 276 22.77 -16.87 -7.72
N MET A 277 22.33 -16.92 -8.96
CA MET A 277 20.92 -16.70 -9.33
C MET A 277 19.99 -17.72 -8.66
N ARG A 278 20.40 -18.97 -8.50
CA ARG A 278 19.63 -19.99 -7.77
C ARG A 278 19.52 -19.63 -6.28
N HIS A 279 20.62 -19.24 -5.65
CA HIS A 279 20.63 -18.80 -4.25
C HIS A 279 19.72 -17.59 -4.00
N GLN A 280 19.73 -16.60 -4.90
CA GLN A 280 18.86 -15.44 -4.83
C GLN A 280 17.38 -15.85 -4.85
N ARG A 281 16.98 -16.69 -5.80
CA ARG A 281 15.58 -17.18 -5.86
C ARG A 281 15.21 -18.05 -4.65
N THR A 282 16.13 -18.91 -4.19
CA THR A 282 15.93 -19.74 -2.99
C THR A 282 15.72 -18.87 -1.75
N PHE A 283 16.52 -17.81 -1.62
CA PHE A 283 16.40 -16.86 -0.52
C PHE A 283 15.07 -16.10 -0.55
N ILE A 284 14.70 -15.55 -1.72
CA ILE A 284 13.41 -14.85 -1.89
C ILE A 284 12.24 -15.79 -1.60
N LYS A 285 12.28 -17.03 -2.09
CA LYS A 285 11.25 -18.05 -1.78
C LYS A 285 11.12 -18.29 -0.28
N ALA A 286 12.25 -18.44 0.43
CA ALA A 286 12.27 -18.65 1.87
C ALA A 286 11.74 -17.43 2.65
N MET A 287 12.09 -16.23 2.19
CA MET A 287 11.59 -14.98 2.77
C MET A 287 10.07 -14.85 2.59
N ILE A 288 9.55 -15.11 1.39
CA ILE A 288 8.09 -15.14 1.14
C ILE A 288 7.41 -16.16 2.04
N ALA A 289 7.96 -17.37 2.16
CA ALA A 289 7.43 -18.41 3.03
C ALA A 289 7.35 -17.95 4.48
N GLN A 290 8.38 -17.30 4.98
CA GLN A 290 8.42 -16.81 6.36
C GLN A 290 7.39 -15.70 6.60
N ILE A 291 7.23 -14.76 5.67
CA ILE A 291 6.23 -13.68 5.75
C ILE A 291 4.82 -14.27 5.75
N LEU A 292 4.51 -15.16 4.81
CA LEU A 292 3.17 -15.73 4.65
C LEU A 292 2.80 -16.71 5.78
N ASN A 293 3.79 -17.39 6.37
CA ASN A 293 3.56 -18.29 7.52
C ASN A 293 3.12 -17.55 8.80
N THR A 294 3.25 -16.24 8.86
CA THR A 294 2.65 -15.46 9.96
C THR A 294 1.14 -15.60 9.99
N GLY A 295 0.49 -15.79 8.83
CA GLY A 295 -0.96 -15.94 8.69
C GLY A 295 -1.78 -14.74 9.17
N ASP A 296 -1.12 -13.63 9.52
CA ASP A 296 -1.71 -12.47 10.17
C ASP A 296 -1.44 -11.20 9.36
N PRO A 297 -2.49 -10.53 8.84
CA PRO A 297 -2.35 -9.26 8.13
C PRO A 297 -1.68 -8.15 8.95
N VAL A 298 -1.85 -8.15 10.28
CA VAL A 298 -1.19 -7.17 11.16
C VAL A 298 0.31 -7.41 11.23
N ALA A 299 0.72 -8.68 11.29
CA ALA A 299 2.14 -9.02 11.22
C ALA A 299 2.76 -8.62 9.88
N ILE A 300 2.06 -8.82 8.76
CA ILE A 300 2.50 -8.36 7.42
C ILE A 300 2.64 -6.84 7.41
N ALA A 301 1.67 -6.08 7.93
CA ALA A 301 1.75 -4.62 8.01
C ALA A 301 2.95 -4.15 8.86
N ASN A 302 3.25 -4.83 9.96
CA ASN A 302 4.42 -4.54 10.79
C ASN A 302 5.74 -4.81 10.06
N ILE A 303 5.82 -5.89 9.28
CA ILE A 303 6.97 -6.19 8.43
C ILE A 303 7.15 -5.08 7.38
N VAL A 304 6.09 -4.71 6.67
CA VAL A 304 6.13 -3.61 5.69
C VAL A 304 6.64 -2.32 6.33
N ASN A 305 6.13 -1.97 7.52
CA ASN A 305 6.58 -0.78 8.24
C ASN A 305 8.08 -0.83 8.61
N SER A 306 8.56 -1.97 9.09
CA SER A 306 9.97 -2.10 9.52
C SER A 306 10.97 -2.19 8.36
N THR A 307 10.49 -2.52 7.14
CA THR A 307 11.34 -2.72 5.97
C THR A 307 11.15 -1.67 4.87
N ALA A 308 10.22 -0.74 5.04
CA ALA A 308 9.85 0.24 4.01
C ALA A 308 11.03 1.10 3.51
N SER A 309 11.95 1.46 4.39
CA SER A 309 13.16 2.23 4.02
C SER A 309 14.23 1.41 3.29
N MET A 310 14.04 0.10 3.18
CA MET A 310 14.99 -0.86 2.61
C MET A 310 14.58 -1.34 1.23
N VAL A 311 13.37 -0.99 0.79
CA VAL A 311 12.78 -1.37 -0.50
C VAL A 311 12.33 -0.11 -1.23
N ILE A 312 12.63 -0.02 -2.51
CA ILE A 312 12.09 1.01 -3.40
C ILE A 312 11.09 0.33 -4.34
N THR A 313 9.84 0.79 -4.36
CA THR A 313 8.78 0.20 -5.21
C THR A 313 7.73 1.24 -5.59
N ASP A 314 7.05 1.01 -6.69
CA ASP A 314 5.87 1.79 -7.11
C ASP A 314 4.60 1.39 -6.34
N LEU A 315 4.58 0.18 -5.74
CA LEU A 315 3.45 -0.32 -4.99
C LEU A 315 3.12 0.55 -3.77
N SER A 316 1.84 0.71 -3.50
CA SER A 316 1.41 1.33 -2.25
C SER A 316 1.52 0.36 -1.07
N VAL A 317 1.57 0.91 0.15
CA VAL A 317 1.51 0.12 1.39
C VAL A 317 0.27 -0.78 1.41
N SER A 318 -0.87 -0.26 0.94
CA SER A 318 -2.13 -1.02 0.86
C SER A 318 -2.06 -2.17 -0.13
N ASP A 319 -1.38 -1.99 -1.28
CA ASP A 319 -1.24 -3.03 -2.30
C ASP A 319 -0.35 -4.17 -1.80
N ILE A 320 0.76 -3.84 -1.13
CA ILE A 320 1.67 -4.84 -0.54
C ILE A 320 0.95 -5.65 0.54
N ILE A 321 0.22 -4.99 1.45
CA ILE A 321 -0.54 -5.67 2.51
C ILE A 321 -1.68 -6.51 1.90
N SER A 322 -2.38 -5.99 0.90
CA SER A 322 -3.45 -6.70 0.20
C SER A 322 -2.93 -7.94 -0.49
N LEU A 323 -1.85 -7.82 -1.27
CA LEU A 323 -1.19 -8.95 -1.93
C LEU A 323 -0.72 -9.99 -0.91
N GLY A 324 0.00 -9.57 0.13
CA GLY A 324 0.44 -10.47 1.19
C GLY A 324 -0.72 -11.23 1.84
N THR A 325 -1.82 -10.53 2.13
CA THR A 325 -3.03 -11.11 2.72
C THR A 325 -3.71 -12.12 1.77
N GLN A 326 -3.81 -11.79 0.49
CA GLN A 326 -4.36 -12.70 -0.53
C GLN A 326 -3.53 -13.98 -0.69
N MET A 327 -2.22 -13.86 -0.54
CA MET A 327 -1.30 -14.99 -0.68
C MET A 327 -1.19 -15.85 0.59
N ILE A 328 -1.78 -15.48 1.72
CA ILE A 328 -1.84 -16.32 2.92
C ILE A 328 -2.42 -17.69 2.58
N GLY A 329 -1.70 -18.74 3.03
CA GLY A 329 -2.06 -20.14 2.74
C GLY A 329 -1.53 -20.67 1.41
N MET A 330 -0.71 -19.89 0.66
CA MET A 330 0.07 -20.42 -0.46
C MET A 330 1.03 -21.50 0.01
N ASN A 331 1.08 -22.62 -0.70
CA ASN A 331 2.12 -23.63 -0.46
C ASN A 331 3.40 -23.21 -1.20
N THR A 332 4.30 -22.54 -0.48
CA THR A 332 5.52 -21.97 -1.08
C THR A 332 6.43 -23.01 -1.74
N ASP A 333 6.35 -24.29 -1.34
CA ASP A 333 7.14 -25.34 -1.96
C ASP A 333 6.59 -25.79 -3.31
N LYS A 334 5.28 -25.76 -3.48
CA LYS A 334 4.58 -26.24 -4.70
C LYS A 334 4.17 -25.11 -5.63
N ASP A 335 3.88 -23.92 -5.09
CA ASP A 335 3.27 -22.82 -5.83
C ASP A 335 4.24 -21.71 -6.20
N ILE A 336 5.52 -21.81 -5.75
CA ILE A 336 6.61 -20.95 -6.22
C ILE A 336 7.51 -21.73 -7.17
N TYR A 337 7.45 -21.37 -8.45
CA TYR A 337 8.29 -21.91 -9.52
C TYR A 337 9.48 -21.00 -9.75
N THR A 338 10.65 -21.59 -10.02
CA THR A 338 11.87 -20.84 -10.27
C THR A 338 12.59 -21.35 -11.49
N ALA A 339 13.03 -20.44 -12.36
CA ALA A 339 13.82 -20.74 -13.56
C ALA A 339 14.84 -19.63 -13.82
N TYR A 340 15.68 -19.82 -14.80
CA TYR A 340 16.53 -18.78 -15.36
C TYR A 340 16.41 -18.79 -16.89
N VAL A 341 16.67 -17.64 -17.51
CA VAL A 341 16.71 -17.55 -18.99
C VAL A 341 17.86 -18.38 -19.51
N PRO A 342 17.61 -19.37 -20.38
CA PRO A 342 18.68 -20.14 -21.03
C PRO A 342 19.61 -19.18 -21.75
N SER A 343 20.91 -19.30 -21.48
CA SER A 343 21.92 -18.44 -22.09
C SER A 343 23.24 -19.20 -22.28
N GLU A 344 23.95 -18.87 -23.32
CA GLU A 344 25.29 -19.37 -23.58
C GLU A 344 26.30 -18.24 -23.38
N GLY A 345 27.39 -18.55 -22.67
CA GLY A 345 28.51 -17.62 -22.52
C GLY A 345 29.26 -17.50 -23.81
N THR A 346 29.48 -16.27 -24.28
CA THR A 346 30.33 -16.00 -25.42
C THR A 346 31.16 -14.74 -25.17
N GLU A 347 32.37 -14.71 -25.66
CA GLU A 347 33.20 -13.51 -25.71
C GLU A 347 32.87 -12.75 -26.99
N ILE A 348 32.55 -11.47 -26.86
CA ILE A 348 32.29 -10.58 -27.98
C ILE A 348 33.15 -9.35 -27.80
N ASP A 349 34.03 -9.12 -28.78
CA ASP A 349 34.93 -7.97 -28.88
C ASP A 349 35.94 -7.84 -27.71
N GLY A 350 36.40 -8.97 -27.14
CA GLY A 350 37.45 -9.03 -26.14
C GLY A 350 37.00 -8.82 -24.73
#